data_1c34e7358d1b79ebde1e4e894ae72b6a
#
_entry.id   1c34e7358d1b79ebde1e4e894ae72b6a
#
_cell.length_a   1.000
_cell.length_b   1.000
_cell.length_c   1.000
_cell.angle_alpha   90.00
_cell.angle_beta   90.00
_cell.angle_gamma   90.00
#
_symmetry.space_group_name_H-M   'P 1'
#
loop_
_entity.id
_entity.type
_entity.pdbx_description
1 polymer ?
#
loop_
_entity_poly.entity_id
_entity_poly.type
_entity_poly.pdbx_seq_one_letter_code
_entity_poly.pdbx_strand_id
1 'polypeptide(L)'
;MIALAAIAWALPALADDAKPLAGKSITVLLPSPQAANIAADFEKATGIHVDMQTLSWDDIRPKLVTALIAGTAPADVTEFDWSWTGQFNAAGWYLPLQDTIDKDTVADIGVAKIFTVDGNLLGVPYTNDFRVMLVNKKQFADAGITKMPTTLDELVADAKQIKAKGDVKYPIGLPLSPTEGASTSWYLLTKAFGGDLFDKDFKPLFLTPDSAGYKAMALEAQLLKDGLVDPASTGLKDSEINDTMFAKGLTSIMISGEPGRLGQMNDPAQSSVAGQVIAIVVPTASGVTRSYGLPEALGIPKVSQNQEAAIAFVKWFTSKEFQIQNYANGVLPTRTSALSDLNTAGKLQSGDALVAQSKVVEPLFAQGTPTWYPQFSSAVNTAINGVAKGQITVDQAMQNIANATQKAMTQ
;
A
#
# COMPACT_ATOMS: atom_id res chain seq x y z
N MET A 1 49.83 -29.64 59.41
CA MET A 1 49.86 -28.79 58.25
C MET A 1 48.96 -29.45 57.21
N ILE A 2 47.71 -28.97 57.06
CA ILE A 2 46.72 -29.48 56.07
C ILE A 2 46.67 -28.46 54.95
N ALA A 3 47.09 -28.87 53.77
CA ALA A 3 47.06 -28.03 52.58
C ALA A 3 45.63 -28.01 52.02
N LEU A 4 44.91 -26.83 51.99
CA LEU A 4 43.70 -26.63 51.25
C LEU A 4 44.01 -26.42 49.77
N ALA A 5 43.57 -27.36 48.92
CA ALA A 5 43.57 -27.18 47.48
C ALA A 5 42.35 -26.32 47.10
N ALA A 6 42.58 -25.13 46.54
CA ALA A 6 41.56 -24.28 45.96
C ALA A 6 41.17 -24.82 44.57
N ILE A 7 39.97 -25.37 44.45
CA ILE A 7 39.37 -25.74 43.14
C ILE A 7 38.81 -24.44 42.53
N ALA A 8 39.51 -23.91 41.52
CA ALA A 8 38.98 -22.82 40.67
C ALA A 8 37.90 -23.39 39.72
N TRP A 9 36.67 -23.03 39.95
CA TRP A 9 35.57 -23.26 39.00
C TRP A 9 35.73 -22.27 37.84
N ALA A 10 36.15 -22.77 36.68
CA ALA A 10 36.06 -22.04 35.43
C ALA A 10 34.59 -21.89 35.08
N LEU A 11 34.08 -20.68 35.16
CA LEU A 11 32.79 -20.32 34.58
C LEU A 11 32.88 -20.59 33.05
N PRO A 12 31.90 -21.29 32.46
CA PRO A 12 31.85 -21.38 31.01
C PRO A 12 31.73 -19.97 30.46
N ALA A 13 32.63 -19.57 29.57
CA ALA A 13 32.49 -18.38 28.75
C ALA A 13 31.13 -18.51 28.03
N LEU A 14 30.22 -17.54 28.26
CA LEU A 14 29.04 -17.39 27.47
C LEU A 14 29.53 -17.34 26.02
N ALA A 15 29.07 -18.28 25.19
CA ALA A 15 29.34 -18.29 23.77
C ALA A 15 28.88 -16.92 23.25
N ASP A 16 29.79 -16.15 22.72
CA ASP A 16 29.49 -14.96 21.93
C ASP A 16 28.59 -15.45 20.84
N ASP A 17 27.33 -14.91 20.76
CA ASP A 17 26.39 -15.31 19.74
C ASP A 17 27.04 -15.04 18.39
N ALA A 18 27.55 -16.10 17.77
CA ALA A 18 28.36 -16.02 16.56
C ALA A 18 27.47 -15.37 15.46
N LYS A 19 27.84 -14.16 15.05
CA LYS A 19 27.22 -13.46 13.90
C LYS A 19 27.90 -13.98 12.62
N PRO A 20 27.36 -15.03 11.98
CA PRO A 20 28.07 -15.78 10.93
C PRO A 20 28.35 -14.95 9.67
N LEU A 21 27.60 -13.83 9.48
CA LEU A 21 27.76 -12.93 8.34
C LEU A 21 28.38 -11.58 8.71
N ALA A 22 28.95 -11.44 9.93
CA ALA A 22 29.58 -10.21 10.35
C ALA A 22 30.74 -9.83 9.38
N GLY A 23 30.84 -8.53 9.09
CA GLY A 23 31.79 -7.97 8.13
C GLY A 23 31.39 -8.08 6.66
N LYS A 24 30.25 -8.70 6.34
CA LYS A 24 29.66 -8.59 5.00
C LYS A 24 29.05 -7.20 4.81
N SER A 25 28.85 -6.81 3.55
CA SER A 25 28.15 -5.57 3.16
C SER A 25 27.10 -5.87 2.11
N ILE A 26 25.98 -5.17 2.19
CA ILE A 26 24.90 -5.21 1.18
C ILE A 26 24.46 -3.80 0.82
N THR A 27 23.95 -3.66 -0.39
CA THR A 27 23.24 -2.46 -0.85
C THR A 27 21.75 -2.71 -0.85
N VAL A 28 20.98 -1.75 -0.31
CA VAL A 28 19.51 -1.78 -0.27
C VAL A 28 18.96 -0.56 -0.99
N LEU A 29 18.05 -0.75 -1.95
CA LEU A 29 17.47 0.30 -2.78
C LEU A 29 15.96 0.39 -2.59
N LEU A 30 15.47 1.48 -2.01
CA LEU A 30 14.06 1.74 -1.70
C LEU A 30 13.57 3.08 -2.28
N PRO A 31 12.23 3.26 -2.46
CA PRO A 31 11.66 4.45 -3.10
C PRO A 31 11.63 5.69 -2.20
N SER A 32 11.81 5.52 -0.90
CA SER A 32 11.74 6.61 0.08
C SER A 32 12.92 6.56 1.03
N PRO A 33 13.38 7.70 1.55
CA PRO A 33 14.38 7.74 2.60
C PRO A 33 13.88 6.93 3.82
N GLN A 34 14.69 6.01 4.27
CA GLN A 34 14.42 5.26 5.49
C GLN A 34 14.93 6.02 6.71
N ALA A 35 14.37 5.75 7.89
CA ALA A 35 14.85 6.37 9.12
C ALA A 35 16.36 6.09 9.31
N ALA A 36 17.11 7.12 9.70
CA ALA A 36 18.57 7.09 9.71
C ALA A 36 19.18 5.99 10.62
N ASN A 37 18.44 5.49 11.59
CA ASN A 37 18.88 4.43 12.51
C ASN A 37 18.77 3.02 11.93
N ILE A 38 18.01 2.80 10.84
CA ILE A 38 17.70 1.44 10.35
C ILE A 38 18.96 0.67 9.98
N ALA A 39 19.86 1.27 9.18
CA ALA A 39 21.11 0.62 8.79
C ALA A 39 21.98 0.31 10.01
N ALA A 40 22.09 1.26 10.95
CA ALA A 40 22.88 1.09 12.18
C ALA A 40 22.28 0.02 13.11
N ASP A 41 20.96 -0.05 13.24
CA ASP A 41 20.27 -1.06 14.06
C ASP A 41 20.47 -2.47 13.49
N PHE A 42 20.39 -2.62 12.16
CA PHE A 42 20.67 -3.89 11.50
C PHE A 42 22.14 -4.30 11.64
N GLU A 43 23.08 -3.38 11.38
CA GLU A 43 24.51 -3.64 11.55
C GLU A 43 24.85 -4.04 12.98
N LYS A 44 24.30 -3.34 13.98
CA LYS A 44 24.43 -3.69 15.39
C LYS A 44 23.88 -5.09 15.69
N ALA A 45 22.74 -5.45 15.12
CA ALA A 45 22.10 -6.74 15.33
C ALA A 45 22.89 -7.90 14.68
N THR A 46 23.44 -7.71 13.49
CA THR A 46 23.95 -8.78 12.64
C THR A 46 25.44 -8.70 12.34
N GLY A 47 26.05 -7.53 12.47
CA GLY A 47 27.42 -7.25 12.01
C GLY A 47 27.55 -7.07 10.50
N ILE A 48 26.45 -7.01 9.75
CA ILE A 48 26.41 -6.77 8.31
C ILE A 48 26.26 -5.28 8.07
N HIS A 49 27.15 -4.69 7.29
CA HIS A 49 27.05 -3.29 6.87
C HIS A 49 25.98 -3.11 5.79
N VAL A 50 25.21 -2.02 5.85
CA VAL A 50 24.15 -1.70 4.89
C VAL A 50 24.37 -0.33 4.28
N ASP A 51 24.51 -0.28 2.95
CA ASP A 51 24.44 0.93 2.14
C ASP A 51 22.99 1.14 1.68
N MET A 52 22.26 2.07 2.35
CA MET A 52 20.88 2.40 2.04
C MET A 52 20.83 3.43 0.93
N GLN A 53 20.32 3.05 -0.23
CA GLN A 53 20.12 3.92 -1.38
C GLN A 53 18.64 4.25 -1.55
N THR A 54 18.35 5.47 -1.99
CA THR A 54 16.98 5.94 -2.27
C THR A 54 16.90 6.53 -3.66
N LEU A 55 15.82 6.21 -4.37
CA LEU A 55 15.42 6.87 -5.61
C LEU A 55 13.96 7.29 -5.50
N SER A 56 13.54 8.23 -6.35
CA SER A 56 12.13 8.55 -6.46
C SER A 56 11.34 7.34 -6.96
N TRP A 57 10.05 7.30 -6.64
CA TRP A 57 9.15 6.24 -7.11
C TRP A 57 9.17 6.10 -8.65
N ASP A 58 9.23 7.23 -9.35
CA ASP A 58 9.23 7.25 -10.82
C ASP A 58 10.56 6.72 -11.41
N ASP A 59 11.67 6.83 -10.68
CA ASP A 59 13.01 6.47 -11.17
C ASP A 59 13.42 5.03 -10.81
N ILE A 60 12.85 4.45 -9.73
CA ILE A 60 13.31 3.17 -9.19
C ILE A 60 13.06 2.02 -10.19
N ARG A 61 11.84 1.90 -10.71
CA ARG A 61 11.50 0.82 -11.65
C ARG A 61 12.33 0.85 -12.93
N PRO A 62 12.51 1.99 -13.65
CA PRO A 62 13.39 2.05 -14.81
C PRO A 62 14.82 1.62 -14.52
N LYS A 63 15.39 2.03 -13.35
CA LYS A 63 16.72 1.59 -12.92
C LYS A 63 16.78 0.07 -12.73
N LEU A 64 15.79 -0.51 -12.02
CA LEU A 64 15.72 -1.95 -11.80
C LEU A 64 15.68 -2.71 -13.12
N VAL A 65 14.74 -2.36 -13.98
CA VAL A 65 14.53 -3.03 -15.29
C VAL A 65 15.80 -2.95 -16.14
N THR A 66 16.42 -1.77 -16.26
CA THR A 66 17.64 -1.59 -17.06
C THR A 66 18.79 -2.45 -16.56
N ALA A 67 19.04 -2.49 -15.24
CA ALA A 67 20.11 -3.27 -14.66
C ALA A 67 19.86 -4.77 -14.80
N LEU A 68 18.64 -5.23 -14.54
CA LEU A 68 18.27 -6.64 -14.59
C LEU A 68 18.29 -7.21 -16.02
N ILE A 69 17.90 -6.42 -17.03
CA ILE A 69 18.06 -6.78 -18.46
C ILE A 69 19.56 -6.92 -18.80
N ALA A 70 20.41 -6.04 -18.24
CA ALA A 70 21.86 -6.13 -18.44
C ALA A 70 22.53 -7.27 -17.63
N GLY A 71 21.77 -8.04 -16.83
CA GLY A 71 22.28 -9.15 -16.02
C GLY A 71 23.06 -8.68 -14.79
N THR A 72 22.84 -7.45 -14.33
CA THR A 72 23.50 -6.87 -13.14
C THR A 72 22.48 -6.60 -12.03
N ALA A 73 22.90 -6.77 -10.76
CA ALA A 73 22.09 -6.40 -9.62
C ALA A 73 22.16 -4.89 -9.40
N PRO A 74 21.03 -4.17 -9.41
CA PRO A 74 21.01 -2.74 -9.09
C PRO A 74 21.29 -2.45 -7.61
N ALA A 75 20.99 -3.41 -6.74
CA ALA A 75 21.30 -3.53 -5.32
C ALA A 75 21.13 -5.00 -4.90
N ASP A 76 21.57 -5.37 -3.70
CA ASP A 76 21.38 -6.73 -3.16
C ASP A 76 19.95 -6.98 -2.69
N VAL A 77 19.31 -5.95 -2.13
CA VAL A 77 17.89 -5.93 -1.80
C VAL A 77 17.26 -4.73 -2.49
N THR A 78 16.11 -4.92 -3.13
CA THR A 78 15.41 -3.83 -3.82
C THR A 78 13.96 -3.76 -3.40
N GLU A 79 13.37 -2.59 -3.62
CA GLU A 79 11.93 -2.47 -3.74
C GLU A 79 11.39 -3.52 -4.72
N PHE A 80 10.24 -4.10 -4.37
CA PHE A 80 9.48 -4.99 -5.22
C PHE A 80 7.99 -4.64 -5.08
N ASP A 81 7.50 -3.80 -5.99
CA ASP A 81 6.12 -3.35 -5.98
C ASP A 81 5.15 -4.44 -6.44
N TRP A 82 3.96 -4.45 -5.86
CA TRP A 82 2.89 -5.38 -6.19
C TRP A 82 2.55 -5.40 -7.70
N SER A 83 2.66 -4.24 -8.35
CA SER A 83 2.32 -4.08 -9.78
C SER A 83 3.36 -4.67 -10.73
N TRP A 84 4.56 -5.00 -10.24
CA TRP A 84 5.64 -5.57 -11.08
C TRP A 84 5.69 -7.09 -11.02
N THR A 85 4.93 -7.70 -10.14
CA THR A 85 5.02 -9.13 -9.80
C THR A 85 4.95 -10.03 -11.03
N GLY A 86 3.96 -9.82 -11.93
CA GLY A 86 3.83 -10.62 -13.13
C GLY A 86 4.99 -10.48 -14.11
N GLN A 87 5.42 -9.24 -14.37
CA GLN A 87 6.55 -8.97 -15.26
C GLN A 87 7.85 -9.59 -14.74
N PHE A 88 8.13 -9.38 -13.45
CA PHE A 88 9.39 -9.81 -12.86
C PHE A 88 9.44 -11.32 -12.65
N ASN A 89 8.27 -11.97 -12.40
CA ASN A 89 8.15 -13.43 -12.41
C ASN A 89 8.44 -13.99 -13.80
N ALA A 90 7.78 -13.47 -14.83
CA ALA A 90 7.96 -13.93 -16.21
C ALA A 90 9.42 -13.79 -16.69
N ALA A 91 10.10 -12.73 -16.27
CA ALA A 91 11.51 -12.50 -16.58
C ALA A 91 12.49 -13.34 -15.72
N GLY A 92 12.04 -13.93 -14.62
CA GLY A 92 12.86 -14.76 -13.74
C GLY A 92 13.96 -13.98 -13.02
N TRP A 93 13.76 -12.68 -12.74
CA TRP A 93 14.80 -11.79 -12.23
C TRP A 93 15.04 -11.89 -10.74
N TYR A 94 14.07 -12.35 -9.96
CA TYR A 94 14.13 -12.37 -8.50
C TYR A 94 14.26 -13.78 -7.93
N LEU A 95 14.90 -13.86 -6.77
CA LEU A 95 15.08 -15.10 -6.01
C LEU A 95 13.75 -15.52 -5.40
N PRO A 96 13.26 -16.76 -5.61
CA PRO A 96 12.13 -17.29 -4.87
C PRO A 96 12.47 -17.46 -3.39
N LEU A 97 11.62 -16.93 -2.49
CA LEU A 97 11.89 -16.83 -1.05
C LEU A 97 11.03 -17.77 -0.19
N GLN A 98 10.08 -18.53 -0.77
CA GLN A 98 9.14 -19.39 -0.03
C GLN A 98 9.80 -20.46 0.85
N ASP A 99 11.01 -20.93 0.46
CA ASP A 99 11.76 -21.92 1.22
C ASP A 99 12.79 -21.28 2.18
N THR A 100 12.93 -19.97 2.11
CA THR A 100 13.92 -19.19 2.87
C THR A 100 13.29 -18.46 4.04
N ILE A 101 12.11 -17.88 3.82
CA ILE A 101 11.33 -17.24 4.88
C ILE A 101 10.47 -18.31 5.54
N ASP A 102 10.45 -18.32 6.89
CA ASP A 102 9.69 -19.34 7.60
C ASP A 102 8.18 -19.21 7.34
N LYS A 103 7.48 -20.34 7.34
CA LYS A 103 6.07 -20.43 6.97
C LYS A 103 5.15 -19.65 7.90
N ASP A 104 5.49 -19.56 9.18
CA ASP A 104 4.70 -18.82 10.17
C ASP A 104 4.82 -17.31 9.91
N THR A 105 6.00 -16.84 9.52
CA THR A 105 6.22 -15.46 9.06
C THR A 105 5.36 -15.14 7.83
N VAL A 106 5.39 -15.99 6.81
CA VAL A 106 4.59 -15.79 5.59
C VAL A 106 3.08 -15.81 5.91
N ALA A 107 2.63 -16.72 6.77
CA ALA A 107 1.23 -16.85 7.19
C ALA A 107 0.74 -15.63 7.97
N ASP A 108 1.61 -14.98 8.77
CA ASP A 108 1.28 -13.76 9.52
C ASP A 108 1.26 -12.50 8.64
N ILE A 109 1.81 -12.57 7.42
CA ILE A 109 1.77 -11.48 6.43
C ILE A 109 0.61 -11.72 5.47
N GLY A 110 -0.58 -11.24 5.81
CA GLY A 110 -1.81 -11.52 5.05
C GLY A 110 -1.77 -11.11 3.56
N VAL A 111 -0.92 -10.15 3.21
CA VAL A 111 -0.73 -9.65 1.84
C VAL A 111 0.40 -10.36 1.07
N ALA A 112 1.11 -11.34 1.66
CA ALA A 112 2.20 -12.07 0.99
C ALA A 112 1.75 -12.80 -0.28
N LYS A 113 0.46 -13.21 -0.34
CA LYS A 113 -0.14 -13.82 -1.53
C LYS A 113 -0.09 -12.92 -2.78
N ILE A 114 -0.02 -11.59 -2.61
CA ILE A 114 0.08 -10.63 -3.73
C ILE A 114 1.42 -10.77 -4.45
N PHE A 115 2.47 -11.17 -3.72
CA PHE A 115 3.83 -11.36 -4.23
C PHE A 115 4.16 -12.83 -4.56
N THR A 116 3.14 -13.70 -4.51
CA THR A 116 3.31 -15.13 -4.81
C THR A 116 2.70 -15.44 -6.17
N VAL A 117 3.52 -15.85 -7.12
CA VAL A 117 3.11 -16.25 -8.48
C VAL A 117 3.66 -17.62 -8.78
N ASP A 118 2.82 -18.53 -9.29
CA ASP A 118 3.19 -19.93 -9.58
C ASP A 118 3.87 -20.64 -8.40
N GLY A 119 3.47 -20.30 -7.16
CA GLY A 119 4.04 -20.85 -5.93
C GLY A 119 5.36 -20.19 -5.49
N ASN A 120 5.91 -19.25 -6.24
CA ASN A 120 7.13 -18.52 -5.92
C ASN A 120 6.80 -17.22 -5.18
N LEU A 121 7.26 -17.09 -3.94
CA LEU A 121 7.23 -15.84 -3.19
C LEU A 121 8.42 -14.97 -3.65
N LEU A 122 8.17 -13.94 -4.46
CA LEU A 122 9.22 -13.12 -5.08
C LEU A 122 9.62 -11.89 -4.25
N GLY A 123 8.78 -11.49 -3.32
CA GLY A 123 9.03 -10.38 -2.41
C GLY A 123 8.37 -10.61 -1.06
N VAL A 124 8.98 -10.13 0.01
CA VAL A 124 8.41 -10.20 1.37
C VAL A 124 7.89 -8.82 1.74
N PRO A 125 6.57 -8.66 1.93
CA PRO A 125 5.97 -7.36 2.22
C PRO A 125 6.50 -6.70 3.49
N TYR A 126 6.85 -5.42 3.38
CA TYR A 126 7.34 -4.61 4.49
C TYR A 126 6.44 -3.41 4.83
N THR A 127 5.70 -2.90 3.85
CA THR A 127 4.72 -1.82 4.02
C THR A 127 3.33 -2.32 3.63
N ASN A 128 2.37 -2.15 4.53
CA ASN A 128 1.00 -2.55 4.30
C ASN A 128 0.20 -1.34 3.78
N ASP A 129 0.17 -1.18 2.47
CA ASP A 129 -0.66 -0.17 1.83
C ASP A 129 -1.97 -0.80 1.34
N PHE A 130 -2.99 -0.69 2.14
CA PHE A 130 -4.38 -0.93 1.76
C PHE A 130 -5.17 0.36 1.89
N ARG A 131 -6.20 0.51 1.10
CA ARG A 131 -6.98 1.75 1.13
C ARG A 131 -8.06 1.70 2.21
N VAL A 132 -8.24 2.85 2.86
CA VAL A 132 -9.32 3.16 3.81
C VAL A 132 -10.01 4.44 3.35
N MET A 133 -11.07 4.86 4.01
CA MET A 133 -11.50 6.25 3.91
C MET A 133 -10.96 7.04 5.10
N LEU A 134 -10.31 8.18 4.82
CA LEU A 134 -9.96 9.14 5.87
C LEU A 134 -11.06 10.18 5.97
N VAL A 135 -11.47 10.48 7.21
CA VAL A 135 -12.54 11.47 7.45
C VAL A 135 -12.13 12.47 8.54
N ASN A 136 -12.54 13.71 8.36
CA ASN A 136 -12.42 14.74 9.39
C ASN A 136 -13.64 14.65 10.34
N LYS A 137 -13.47 13.97 11.48
CA LYS A 137 -14.54 13.74 12.45
C LYS A 137 -15.15 15.04 13.00
N LYS A 138 -14.39 16.14 13.05
CA LYS A 138 -14.90 17.42 13.51
C LYS A 138 -15.88 18.02 12.50
N GLN A 139 -15.55 18.01 11.21
CA GLN A 139 -16.45 18.52 10.16
C GLN A 139 -17.74 17.69 10.04
N PHE A 140 -17.67 16.38 10.29
CA PHE A 140 -18.85 15.53 10.44
C PHE A 140 -19.72 15.99 11.62
N ALA A 141 -19.12 16.15 12.81
CA ALA A 141 -19.83 16.60 13.99
C ALA A 141 -20.43 18.00 13.82
N ASP A 142 -19.69 18.94 13.23
CA ASP A 142 -20.16 20.30 12.94
C ASP A 142 -21.37 20.32 11.98
N ALA A 143 -21.45 19.34 11.09
CA ALA A 143 -22.60 19.12 10.22
C ALA A 143 -23.76 18.34 10.91
N GLY A 144 -23.59 17.95 12.18
CA GLY A 144 -24.61 17.20 12.94
C GLY A 144 -24.63 15.69 12.65
N ILE A 145 -23.56 15.15 12.02
CA ILE A 145 -23.41 13.73 11.75
C ILE A 145 -22.76 13.07 12.97
N THR A 146 -23.50 12.15 13.61
CA THR A 146 -23.07 11.51 14.87
C THR A 146 -22.54 10.09 14.69
N LYS A 147 -22.76 9.49 13.52
CA LYS A 147 -22.33 8.13 13.18
C LYS A 147 -21.56 8.16 11.84
N MET A 148 -20.42 7.49 11.79
CA MET A 148 -19.66 7.37 10.54
C MET A 148 -20.40 6.48 9.54
N PRO A 149 -20.35 6.81 8.24
CA PRO A 149 -21.05 6.06 7.20
C PRO A 149 -20.50 4.63 7.08
N THR A 150 -21.41 3.68 6.87
CA THR A 150 -21.10 2.27 6.64
C THR A 150 -21.49 1.82 5.23
N THR A 151 -22.30 2.65 4.53
CA THR A 151 -22.69 2.42 3.14
C THR A 151 -22.25 3.59 2.26
N LEU A 152 -22.13 3.34 0.95
CA LEU A 152 -21.82 4.40 -0.02
C LEU A 152 -22.93 5.44 -0.09
N ASP A 153 -24.18 5.04 0.10
CA ASP A 153 -25.33 5.97 0.13
C ASP A 153 -25.26 6.88 1.36
N GLU A 154 -24.95 6.35 2.54
CA GLU A 154 -24.69 7.14 3.75
C GLU A 154 -23.53 8.12 3.52
N LEU A 155 -22.41 7.67 2.92
CA LEU A 155 -21.26 8.53 2.61
C LEU A 155 -21.66 9.73 1.72
N VAL A 156 -22.43 9.48 0.68
CA VAL A 156 -22.92 10.53 -0.24
C VAL A 156 -23.88 11.48 0.48
N ALA A 157 -24.78 10.94 1.32
CA ALA A 157 -25.71 11.75 2.11
C ALA A 157 -24.96 12.65 3.10
N ASP A 158 -23.99 12.11 3.81
CA ASP A 158 -23.13 12.84 4.75
C ASP A 158 -22.34 13.95 4.04
N ALA A 159 -21.76 13.66 2.88
CA ALA A 159 -21.06 14.65 2.07
C ALA A 159 -22.00 15.80 1.64
N LYS A 160 -23.24 15.51 1.24
CA LYS A 160 -24.25 16.52 0.92
C LYS A 160 -24.62 17.36 2.15
N GLN A 161 -24.74 16.72 3.32
CA GLN A 161 -25.05 17.43 4.58
C GLN A 161 -23.89 18.36 5.00
N ILE A 162 -22.64 17.90 4.88
CA ILE A 162 -21.43 18.72 5.14
C ILE A 162 -21.42 19.93 4.20
N LYS A 163 -21.64 19.71 2.90
CA LYS A 163 -21.70 20.79 1.91
C LYS A 163 -22.82 21.80 2.23
N ALA A 164 -23.99 21.34 2.63
CA ALA A 164 -25.14 22.19 2.97
C ALA A 164 -24.89 23.06 4.20
N LYS A 165 -24.02 22.63 5.14
CA LYS A 165 -23.55 23.42 6.28
C LYS A 165 -22.79 24.68 5.84
N GLY A 166 -22.10 24.61 4.68
CA GLY A 166 -21.47 25.76 4.03
C GLY A 166 -20.00 25.99 4.37
N ASP A 167 -19.44 25.32 5.37
CA ASP A 167 -18.04 25.49 5.78
C ASP A 167 -17.06 24.78 4.85
N VAL A 168 -17.50 23.72 4.14
CA VAL A 168 -16.73 22.94 3.19
C VAL A 168 -17.42 22.90 1.85
N LYS A 169 -16.83 23.53 0.84
CA LYS A 169 -17.41 23.65 -0.49
C LYS A 169 -17.45 22.32 -1.26
N TYR A 170 -16.37 21.55 -1.15
CA TYR A 170 -16.17 20.27 -1.84
C TYR A 170 -15.76 19.21 -0.82
N PRO A 171 -16.73 18.53 -0.18
CA PRO A 171 -16.46 17.65 0.96
C PRO A 171 -15.67 16.38 0.64
N ILE A 172 -15.57 15.98 -0.64
CA ILE A 172 -14.89 14.74 -1.05
C ILE A 172 -13.62 15.06 -1.80
N GLY A 173 -12.51 14.55 -1.30
CA GLY A 173 -11.23 14.45 -2.01
C GLY A 173 -11.22 13.16 -2.83
N LEU A 174 -11.12 13.29 -4.14
CA LEU A 174 -11.10 12.19 -5.10
C LEU A 174 -10.12 12.53 -6.22
N PRO A 175 -9.05 11.76 -6.44
CA PRO A 175 -8.15 11.96 -7.56
C PRO A 175 -8.84 11.66 -8.89
N LEU A 176 -8.83 12.62 -9.81
CA LEU A 176 -9.42 12.50 -11.14
C LEU A 176 -8.44 12.87 -12.25
N SER A 177 -7.18 13.17 -11.93
CA SER A 177 -6.12 13.39 -12.91
C SER A 177 -5.66 12.05 -13.53
N PRO A 178 -5.04 12.06 -14.73
CA PRO A 178 -4.61 10.82 -15.38
C PRO A 178 -3.32 10.26 -14.74
N THR A 179 -3.42 9.90 -13.46
CA THR A 179 -2.38 9.31 -12.62
C THR A 179 -2.89 8.07 -11.90
N GLU A 180 -2.00 7.27 -11.34
CA GLU A 180 -2.34 6.02 -10.64
C GLU A 180 -3.37 6.23 -9.52
N GLY A 181 -3.37 7.38 -8.84
CA GLY A 181 -4.34 7.70 -7.79
C GLY A 181 -5.81 7.64 -8.25
N ALA A 182 -6.09 8.03 -9.52
CA ALA A 182 -7.43 7.88 -10.08
C ALA A 182 -7.80 6.39 -10.28
N SER A 183 -6.88 5.60 -10.83
CA SER A 183 -7.07 4.16 -11.02
C SER A 183 -7.34 3.46 -9.69
N THR A 184 -6.54 3.76 -8.65
CA THR A 184 -6.68 3.14 -7.32
C THR A 184 -8.00 3.47 -6.65
N SER A 185 -8.54 4.68 -6.84
CA SER A 185 -9.85 5.07 -6.33
C SER A 185 -10.98 4.26 -6.99
N TRP A 186 -10.93 4.10 -8.30
CA TRP A 186 -11.89 3.28 -9.03
C TRP A 186 -11.83 1.80 -8.64
N TYR A 187 -10.61 1.25 -8.42
CA TYR A 187 -10.46 -0.13 -7.94
C TYR A 187 -11.11 -0.32 -6.58
N LEU A 188 -10.87 0.61 -5.65
CA LEU A 188 -11.46 0.57 -4.31
C LEU A 188 -12.98 0.63 -4.37
N LEU A 189 -13.54 1.56 -5.12
CA LEU A 189 -15.00 1.69 -5.29
C LEU A 189 -15.60 0.47 -5.98
N THR A 190 -14.89 -0.17 -6.94
CA THR A 190 -15.32 -1.43 -7.54
C THR A 190 -15.47 -2.52 -6.47
N LYS A 191 -14.49 -2.66 -5.56
CA LYS A 191 -14.59 -3.58 -4.42
C LYS A 191 -15.72 -3.19 -3.47
N ALA A 192 -15.93 -1.90 -3.21
CA ALA A 192 -17.01 -1.40 -2.38
C ALA A 192 -18.41 -1.70 -2.98
N PHE A 193 -18.55 -1.75 -4.31
CA PHE A 193 -19.76 -2.24 -4.99
C PHE A 193 -19.85 -3.78 -5.01
N GLY A 194 -18.89 -4.50 -4.42
CA GLY A 194 -18.94 -5.95 -4.23
C GLY A 194 -18.46 -6.77 -5.43
N GLY A 195 -17.79 -6.16 -6.42
CA GLY A 195 -17.31 -6.86 -7.61
C GLY A 195 -15.81 -6.89 -7.78
N ASP A 196 -15.41 -7.52 -8.86
CA ASP A 196 -14.03 -7.62 -9.35
C ASP A 196 -13.93 -6.98 -10.74
N LEU A 197 -12.71 -6.62 -11.14
CA LEU A 197 -12.46 -6.02 -12.46
C LEU A 197 -12.38 -7.08 -13.57
N PHE A 198 -11.88 -8.26 -13.24
CA PHE A 198 -11.69 -9.37 -14.17
C PHE A 198 -12.09 -10.69 -13.53
N ASP A 199 -12.51 -11.63 -14.37
CA ASP A 199 -12.66 -13.02 -13.97
C ASP A 199 -11.28 -13.75 -13.96
N LYS A 200 -11.30 -15.06 -13.66
CA LYS A 200 -10.11 -15.91 -13.61
C LYS A 200 -9.36 -16.02 -14.95
N ASP A 201 -10.00 -15.73 -16.05
CA ASP A 201 -9.45 -15.79 -17.41
C ASP A 201 -9.13 -14.39 -17.95
N PHE A 202 -9.06 -13.38 -17.06
CA PHE A 202 -8.85 -11.96 -17.36
C PHE A 202 -9.90 -11.34 -18.29
N LYS A 203 -11.12 -11.90 -18.32
CA LYS A 203 -12.23 -11.28 -19.03
C LYS A 203 -12.76 -10.09 -18.24
N PRO A 204 -12.93 -8.91 -18.85
CA PRO A 204 -13.46 -7.73 -18.15
C PRO A 204 -14.86 -7.95 -17.58
N LEU A 205 -15.08 -7.58 -16.34
CA LEU A 205 -16.36 -7.68 -15.61
C LEU A 205 -17.05 -6.30 -15.41
N PHE A 206 -16.49 -5.22 -15.97
CA PHE A 206 -16.92 -3.84 -15.73
C PHE A 206 -17.72 -3.21 -16.90
N LEU A 207 -18.09 -3.98 -17.92
CA LEU A 207 -18.64 -3.44 -19.18
C LEU A 207 -20.12 -3.10 -19.14
N THR A 208 -20.89 -3.64 -18.19
CA THR A 208 -22.34 -3.45 -18.13
C THR A 208 -22.75 -2.50 -17.01
N PRO A 209 -23.84 -1.72 -17.15
CA PRO A 209 -24.31 -0.78 -16.12
C PRO A 209 -24.54 -1.39 -14.74
N ASP A 210 -24.88 -2.68 -14.67
CA ASP A 210 -25.08 -3.39 -13.41
C ASP A 210 -23.80 -3.86 -12.74
N SER A 211 -22.67 -3.84 -13.46
CA SER A 211 -21.38 -4.29 -12.93
C SER A 211 -20.81 -3.29 -11.90
N ALA A 212 -20.01 -3.83 -10.96
CA ALA A 212 -19.43 -3.03 -9.90
C ALA A 212 -18.48 -1.94 -10.44
N GLY A 213 -17.63 -2.27 -11.42
CA GLY A 213 -16.70 -1.31 -12.00
C GLY A 213 -17.42 -0.19 -12.77
N TYR A 214 -18.51 -0.50 -13.47
CA TYR A 214 -19.33 0.52 -14.12
C TYR A 214 -19.97 1.45 -13.07
N LYS A 215 -20.59 0.89 -12.03
CA LYS A 215 -21.21 1.66 -10.94
C LYS A 215 -20.19 2.55 -10.22
N ALA A 216 -18.96 2.06 -10.03
CA ALA A 216 -17.88 2.84 -9.43
C ALA A 216 -17.55 4.09 -10.26
N MET A 217 -17.33 3.94 -11.57
CA MET A 217 -17.06 5.06 -12.49
C MET A 217 -18.25 6.03 -12.57
N ALA A 218 -19.46 5.51 -12.59
CA ALA A 218 -20.68 6.33 -12.60
C ALA A 218 -20.82 7.13 -11.30
N LEU A 219 -20.45 6.54 -10.14
CA LEU A 219 -20.45 7.25 -8.86
C LEU A 219 -19.41 8.38 -8.88
N GLU A 220 -18.18 8.15 -9.32
CA GLU A 220 -17.14 9.19 -9.41
C GLU A 220 -17.62 10.38 -10.27
N ALA A 221 -18.20 10.10 -11.43
CA ALA A 221 -18.79 11.11 -12.30
C ALA A 221 -19.95 11.87 -11.63
N GLN A 222 -20.81 11.17 -10.90
CA GLN A 222 -21.95 11.77 -10.19
C GLN A 222 -21.50 12.65 -9.03
N LEU A 223 -20.48 12.24 -8.26
CA LEU A 223 -19.92 13.04 -7.15
C LEU A 223 -19.39 14.40 -7.67
N LEU A 224 -18.70 14.38 -8.80
CA LEU A 224 -18.21 15.61 -9.43
C LEU A 224 -19.37 16.47 -9.95
N LYS A 225 -20.36 15.87 -10.63
CA LYS A 225 -21.56 16.56 -11.14
C LYS A 225 -22.40 17.20 -10.04
N ASP A 226 -22.53 16.54 -8.88
CA ASP A 226 -23.22 17.05 -7.69
C ASP A 226 -22.41 18.16 -6.98
N GLY A 227 -21.20 18.44 -7.45
CA GLY A 227 -20.28 19.41 -6.86
C GLY A 227 -19.83 19.01 -5.45
N LEU A 228 -19.70 17.71 -5.20
CA LEU A 228 -19.14 17.17 -3.95
C LEU A 228 -17.64 17.03 -4.04
N VAL A 229 -17.07 16.97 -5.25
CA VAL A 229 -15.65 16.94 -5.57
C VAL A 229 -15.26 18.24 -6.27
N ASP A 230 -14.08 18.78 -5.96
CA ASP A 230 -13.56 19.98 -6.63
C ASP A 230 -13.20 19.64 -8.10
N PRO A 231 -13.71 20.40 -9.10
CA PRO A 231 -13.31 20.23 -10.49
C PRO A 231 -11.79 20.33 -10.73
N ALA A 232 -11.04 21.02 -9.87
CA ALA A 232 -9.59 21.08 -9.91
C ALA A 232 -8.93 19.69 -9.76
N SER A 233 -9.60 18.73 -9.13
CA SER A 233 -9.12 17.33 -8.99
C SER A 233 -8.82 16.66 -10.33
N THR A 234 -9.37 17.14 -11.44
CA THR A 234 -9.04 16.64 -12.79
C THR A 234 -7.61 16.94 -13.25
N GLY A 235 -6.92 17.82 -12.53
CA GLY A 235 -5.53 18.22 -12.82
C GLY A 235 -4.58 18.01 -11.63
N LEU A 236 -5.09 17.67 -10.44
CA LEU A 236 -4.29 17.47 -9.22
C LEU A 236 -3.91 16.01 -9.05
N LYS A 237 -2.65 15.77 -8.65
CA LYS A 237 -2.20 14.43 -8.22
C LYS A 237 -2.82 14.07 -6.87
N ASP A 238 -2.83 12.78 -6.55
CA ASP A 238 -3.32 12.28 -5.27
C ASP A 238 -2.63 12.94 -4.07
N SER A 239 -1.30 13.04 -4.10
CA SER A 239 -0.53 13.75 -3.06
C SER A 239 -0.96 15.20 -2.87
N GLU A 240 -1.26 15.92 -3.96
CA GLU A 240 -1.71 17.31 -3.88
C GLU A 240 -3.10 17.43 -3.26
N ILE A 241 -4.01 16.48 -3.54
CA ILE A 241 -5.33 16.44 -2.90
C ILE A 241 -5.19 16.16 -1.41
N ASN A 242 -4.34 15.22 -1.02
CA ASN A 242 -4.05 14.91 0.39
C ASN A 242 -3.44 16.14 1.10
N ASP A 243 -2.36 16.69 0.58
CA ASP A 243 -1.54 17.68 1.27
C ASP A 243 -2.11 19.11 1.18
N THR A 244 -2.81 19.44 0.06
CA THR A 244 -3.30 20.81 -0.15
C THR A 244 -4.79 20.97 0.08
N MET A 245 -5.57 19.90 0.01
CA MET A 245 -7.02 19.98 0.24
C MET A 245 -7.42 19.36 1.58
N PHE A 246 -7.11 18.10 1.82
CA PHE A 246 -7.54 17.40 3.02
C PHE A 246 -6.78 17.88 4.27
N ALA A 247 -5.44 17.95 4.23
CA ALA A 247 -4.64 18.43 5.35
C ALA A 247 -4.94 19.89 5.74
N LYS A 248 -5.50 20.69 4.81
CA LYS A 248 -5.95 22.06 5.07
C LYS A 248 -7.42 22.17 5.45
N GLY A 249 -8.15 21.04 5.51
CA GLY A 249 -9.56 21.01 5.87
C GLY A 249 -10.51 21.52 4.77
N LEU A 250 -10.03 21.61 3.52
CA LEU A 250 -10.85 22.03 2.37
C LEU A 250 -11.76 20.89 1.86
N THR A 251 -11.45 19.63 2.22
CA THR A 251 -12.29 18.46 2.05
C THR A 251 -12.43 17.72 3.39
N SER A 252 -13.50 16.96 3.54
CA SER A 252 -13.86 16.24 4.78
C SER A 252 -13.65 14.74 4.71
N ILE A 253 -13.59 14.20 3.50
CA ILE A 253 -13.55 12.77 3.18
C ILE A 253 -12.48 12.56 2.10
N MET A 254 -11.55 11.66 2.33
CA MET A 254 -10.66 11.14 1.28
C MET A 254 -11.11 9.74 0.91
N ILE A 255 -11.61 9.57 -0.30
CA ILE A 255 -11.84 8.24 -0.91
C ILE A 255 -10.48 7.62 -1.18
N SER A 256 -10.16 6.44 -0.97
CA SER A 256 -8.83 5.86 -1.20
C SER A 256 -7.72 6.47 -0.35
N GLY A 257 -8.03 6.79 0.93
CA GLY A 257 -7.05 7.31 1.88
C GLY A 257 -5.98 6.26 2.24
N GLU A 258 -4.76 6.74 2.47
CA GLU A 258 -3.61 5.93 2.86
C GLU A 258 -3.48 5.86 4.38
N PRO A 259 -3.52 4.68 5.03
CA PRO A 259 -3.39 4.57 6.49
C PRO A 259 -2.07 5.14 7.02
N GLY A 260 -0.99 5.04 6.27
CA GLY A 260 0.33 5.58 6.64
C GLY A 260 0.34 7.10 6.81
N ARG A 261 -0.59 7.82 6.17
CA ARG A 261 -0.71 9.29 6.31
C ARG A 261 -1.43 9.75 7.57
N LEU A 262 -2.04 8.86 8.36
CA LEU A 262 -2.76 9.27 9.58
C LEU A 262 -1.87 10.06 10.55
N GLY A 263 -0.60 9.68 10.70
CA GLY A 263 0.36 10.39 11.52
C GLY A 263 0.56 11.83 11.02
N GLN A 264 0.84 12.00 9.74
CA GLN A 264 1.02 13.29 9.08
C GLN A 264 -0.24 14.16 9.18
N MET A 265 -1.42 13.59 8.91
CA MET A 265 -2.70 14.32 8.96
C MET A 265 -3.06 14.77 10.37
N ASN A 266 -2.55 14.10 11.40
CA ASN A 266 -2.77 14.45 12.81
C ASN A 266 -1.59 15.17 13.46
N ASP A 267 -0.53 15.50 12.71
CA ASP A 267 0.60 16.31 13.16
C ASP A 267 0.29 17.81 12.96
N PRO A 268 0.25 18.63 14.02
CA PRO A 268 -0.01 20.07 13.92
C PRO A 268 1.07 20.86 13.15
N ALA A 269 2.26 20.28 12.95
CA ALA A 269 3.30 20.89 12.12
C ALA A 269 3.03 20.73 10.62
N GLN A 270 2.19 19.76 10.23
CA GLN A 270 1.96 19.38 8.84
C GLN A 270 0.51 19.57 8.38
N SER A 271 -0.45 19.63 9.32
CA SER A 271 -1.87 19.62 9.00
C SER A 271 -2.66 20.61 9.86
N SER A 272 -3.53 21.38 9.21
CA SER A 272 -4.47 22.29 9.89
C SER A 272 -5.64 21.57 10.57
N VAL A 273 -5.83 20.27 10.26
CA VAL A 273 -6.88 19.41 10.84
C VAL A 273 -6.32 18.39 11.82
N ALA A 274 -5.14 18.66 12.37
CA ALA A 274 -4.48 17.78 13.33
C ALA A 274 -5.39 17.41 14.52
N GLY A 275 -5.37 16.12 14.88
CA GLY A 275 -6.21 15.54 15.92
C GLY A 275 -7.68 15.30 15.50
N GLN A 276 -8.06 15.67 14.27
CA GLN A 276 -9.43 15.56 13.77
C GLN A 276 -9.62 14.41 12.76
N VAL A 277 -8.53 13.84 12.25
CA VAL A 277 -8.58 12.83 11.19
C VAL A 277 -8.62 11.43 11.78
N ILE A 278 -9.56 10.63 11.31
CA ILE A 278 -9.65 9.19 11.58
C ILE A 278 -9.75 8.40 10.29
N ALA A 279 -9.31 7.15 10.32
CA ALA A 279 -9.65 6.18 9.31
C ALA A 279 -10.97 5.49 9.66
N ILE A 280 -11.79 5.23 8.66
CA ILE A 280 -12.96 4.36 8.75
C ILE A 280 -12.82 3.21 7.75
N VAL A 281 -13.44 2.09 8.07
CA VAL A 281 -13.61 0.99 7.12
C VAL A 281 -14.33 1.51 5.88
N VAL A 282 -13.91 1.06 4.69
CA VAL A 282 -14.53 1.51 3.43
C VAL A 282 -16.02 1.18 3.42
N PRO A 283 -16.90 2.19 3.32
CA PRO A 283 -18.34 1.97 3.18
C PRO A 283 -18.66 1.18 1.91
N THR A 284 -19.67 0.33 1.96
CA THR A 284 -20.01 -0.58 0.86
C THR A 284 -21.43 -0.41 0.35
N ALA A 285 -21.67 -0.77 -0.90
CA ALA A 285 -23.03 -0.87 -1.45
C ALA A 285 -23.61 -2.28 -1.26
N SER A 286 -22.76 -3.30 -1.09
CA SER A 286 -23.16 -4.72 -1.01
C SER A 286 -23.45 -5.21 0.40
N GLY A 287 -23.10 -4.43 1.44
CA GLY A 287 -23.13 -4.85 2.84
C GLY A 287 -21.98 -5.80 3.24
N VAL A 288 -21.11 -6.16 2.28
CA VAL A 288 -19.91 -6.98 2.51
C VAL A 288 -18.69 -6.11 2.26
N THR A 289 -17.90 -5.88 3.32
CA THR A 289 -16.67 -5.11 3.22
C THR A 289 -15.63 -5.88 2.41
N ARG A 290 -15.12 -5.27 1.37
CA ARG A 290 -14.01 -5.75 0.54
C ARG A 290 -13.04 -4.61 0.29
N SER A 291 -11.77 -4.94 0.17
CA SER A 291 -10.72 -3.98 -0.17
C SER A 291 -9.63 -4.66 -0.99
N TYR A 292 -8.73 -3.88 -1.52
CA TYR A 292 -7.52 -4.40 -2.12
C TYR A 292 -6.30 -3.71 -1.53
N GLY A 293 -5.12 -4.33 -1.68
CA GLY A 293 -3.86 -3.80 -1.18
C GLY A 293 -2.91 -3.48 -2.30
N LEU A 294 -2.09 -2.47 -2.04
CA LEU A 294 -0.97 -2.00 -2.85
C LEU A 294 0.33 -2.14 -2.02
N PRO A 295 0.58 -3.27 -1.35
CA PRO A 295 1.73 -3.40 -0.45
C PRO A 295 3.03 -3.30 -1.23
N GLU A 296 4.06 -2.83 -0.53
CA GLU A 296 5.43 -2.82 -1.01
C GLU A 296 6.20 -3.95 -0.35
N ALA A 297 7.11 -4.58 -1.09
CA ALA A 297 7.90 -5.72 -0.63
C ALA A 297 9.39 -5.53 -0.86
N LEU A 298 10.19 -6.30 -0.15
CA LEU A 298 11.62 -6.46 -0.38
C LEU A 298 11.85 -7.68 -1.26
N GLY A 299 12.49 -7.48 -2.40
CA GLY A 299 12.92 -8.56 -3.29
C GLY A 299 14.44 -8.64 -3.35
N ILE A 300 14.96 -9.83 -3.69
CA ILE A 300 16.39 -10.07 -3.88
C ILE A 300 16.62 -10.42 -5.35
N PRO A 301 17.36 -9.58 -6.11
CA PRO A 301 17.73 -9.93 -7.48
C PRO A 301 18.50 -11.24 -7.52
N LYS A 302 18.14 -12.14 -8.42
CA LYS A 302 18.77 -13.48 -8.56
C LYS A 302 20.27 -13.40 -8.86
N VAL A 303 20.70 -12.30 -9.47
CA VAL A 303 22.10 -12.03 -9.83
C VAL A 303 22.90 -11.36 -8.70
N SER A 304 22.30 -11.06 -7.55
CA SER A 304 23.04 -10.59 -6.36
C SER A 304 24.06 -11.62 -5.91
N GLN A 305 25.27 -11.17 -5.57
CA GLN A 305 26.34 -12.01 -5.05
C GLN A 305 26.33 -12.12 -3.53
N ASN A 306 25.48 -11.35 -2.85
CA ASN A 306 25.37 -11.27 -1.39
C ASN A 306 24.04 -11.83 -0.86
N GLN A 307 23.48 -12.87 -1.52
CA GLN A 307 22.14 -13.39 -1.25
C GLN A 307 21.90 -13.76 0.22
N GLU A 308 22.86 -14.40 0.89
CA GLU A 308 22.71 -14.79 2.31
C GLU A 308 22.56 -13.58 3.23
N ALA A 309 23.37 -12.53 3.02
CA ALA A 309 23.28 -11.29 3.79
C ALA A 309 22.00 -10.49 3.43
N ALA A 310 21.58 -10.51 2.17
CA ALA A 310 20.32 -9.95 1.71
C ALA A 310 19.10 -10.64 2.36
N ILE A 311 19.12 -11.97 2.44
CA ILE A 311 18.08 -12.75 3.14
C ILE A 311 18.02 -12.39 4.63
N ALA A 312 19.18 -12.23 5.29
CA ALA A 312 19.23 -11.81 6.68
C ALA A 312 18.58 -10.42 6.88
N PHE A 313 18.82 -9.49 5.94
CA PHE A 313 18.18 -8.17 5.96
C PHE A 313 16.66 -8.27 5.77
N VAL A 314 16.18 -9.01 4.78
CA VAL A 314 14.75 -9.20 4.53
C VAL A 314 14.06 -9.79 5.76
N LYS A 315 14.63 -10.83 6.38
CA LYS A 315 14.09 -11.44 7.61
C LYS A 315 14.01 -10.45 8.77
N TRP A 316 15.06 -9.67 8.98
CA TRP A 316 15.11 -8.69 10.06
C TRP A 316 14.11 -7.54 9.81
N PHE A 317 14.11 -6.98 8.60
CA PHE A 317 13.24 -5.84 8.24
C PHE A 317 11.74 -6.20 8.25
N THR A 318 11.41 -7.47 8.03
CA THR A 318 10.04 -7.97 8.06
C THR A 318 9.71 -8.74 9.35
N SER A 319 10.61 -8.71 10.35
CA SER A 319 10.32 -9.26 11.67
C SER A 319 9.23 -8.47 12.39
N LYS A 320 8.48 -9.14 13.27
CA LYS A 320 7.41 -8.50 14.03
C LYS A 320 7.94 -7.35 14.89
N GLU A 321 9.05 -7.57 15.56
CA GLU A 321 9.70 -6.62 16.45
C GLU A 321 10.10 -5.36 15.71
N PHE A 322 10.77 -5.51 14.56
CA PHE A 322 11.17 -4.37 13.75
C PHE A 322 9.96 -3.63 13.17
N GLN A 323 8.94 -4.32 12.69
CA GLN A 323 7.75 -3.67 12.14
C GLN A 323 6.97 -2.87 13.21
N ILE A 324 6.90 -3.36 14.46
CA ILE A 324 6.33 -2.60 15.58
C ILE A 324 7.16 -1.34 15.85
N GLN A 325 8.48 -1.45 15.85
CA GLN A 325 9.37 -0.30 16.02
C GLN A 325 9.22 0.70 14.86
N ASN A 326 9.20 0.22 13.63
CA ASN A 326 9.16 1.04 12.42
C ASN A 326 7.81 1.74 12.20
N TYR A 327 6.75 1.31 12.89
CA TYR A 327 5.47 2.03 12.90
C TYR A 327 5.63 3.47 13.40
N ALA A 328 6.57 3.74 14.31
CA ALA A 328 6.89 5.11 14.76
C ALA A 328 7.41 6.01 13.62
N ASN A 329 7.92 5.43 12.53
CA ASN A 329 8.37 6.12 11.32
C ASN A 329 7.26 6.24 10.25
N GLY A 330 6.00 5.91 10.60
CA GLY A 330 4.85 5.99 9.70
C GLY A 330 4.65 4.77 8.79
N VAL A 331 5.44 3.70 8.95
CA VAL A 331 5.32 2.49 8.14
C VAL A 331 4.31 1.53 8.78
N LEU A 332 3.20 1.28 8.10
CA LEU A 332 2.17 0.37 8.60
C LEU A 332 2.65 -1.08 8.49
N PRO A 333 2.64 -1.86 9.61
CA PRO A 333 3.08 -3.24 9.61
C PRO A 333 2.29 -4.15 8.65
N THR A 334 2.99 -5.05 7.97
CA THR A 334 2.38 -6.12 7.17
C THR A 334 2.05 -7.36 7.98
N ARG A 335 2.70 -7.54 9.15
CA ARG A 335 2.42 -8.60 10.10
C ARG A 335 1.10 -8.33 10.82
N THR A 336 0.13 -9.22 10.67
CA THR A 336 -1.19 -9.14 11.34
C THR A 336 -1.04 -9.11 12.86
N SER A 337 -0.10 -9.89 13.39
CA SER A 337 0.22 -9.91 14.82
C SER A 337 0.79 -8.58 15.32
N ALA A 338 1.61 -7.87 14.52
CA ALA A 338 2.14 -6.56 14.86
C ALA A 338 1.04 -5.48 14.89
N LEU A 339 0.14 -5.48 13.89
CA LEU A 339 -1.03 -4.60 13.88
C LEU A 339 -1.91 -4.81 15.11
N SER A 340 -2.17 -6.08 15.47
CA SER A 340 -2.97 -6.45 16.63
C SER A 340 -2.35 -5.98 17.94
N ASP A 341 -1.04 -6.16 18.11
CA ASP A 341 -0.31 -5.72 19.30
C ASP A 341 -0.31 -4.20 19.44
N LEU A 342 -0.07 -3.46 18.34
CA LEU A 342 -0.13 -2.00 18.32
C LEU A 342 -1.54 -1.50 18.67
N ASN A 343 -2.58 -2.13 18.15
CA ASN A 343 -3.96 -1.79 18.46
C ASN A 343 -4.30 -2.07 19.93
N THR A 344 -3.95 -3.23 20.44
CA THR A 344 -4.16 -3.61 21.84
C THR A 344 -3.43 -2.67 22.82
N ALA A 345 -2.24 -2.22 22.42
CA ALA A 345 -1.45 -1.25 23.19
C ALA A 345 -1.97 0.20 23.06
N GLY A 346 -3.02 0.45 22.28
CA GLY A 346 -3.56 1.80 22.02
C GLY A 346 -2.62 2.70 21.22
N LYS A 347 -1.64 2.13 20.51
CA LYS A 347 -0.64 2.87 19.73
C LYS A 347 -1.02 3.06 18.27
N LEU A 348 -1.94 2.22 17.74
CA LEU A 348 -2.39 2.30 16.36
C LEU A 348 -3.52 3.34 16.22
N GLN A 349 -3.26 4.43 15.53
CA GLN A 349 -4.30 5.43 15.24
C GLN A 349 -5.43 4.80 14.42
N SER A 350 -6.68 4.99 14.83
CA SER A 350 -7.87 4.35 14.24
C SER A 350 -7.76 2.81 14.18
N GLY A 351 -7.13 2.20 15.18
CA GLY A 351 -6.65 0.82 15.14
C GLY A 351 -7.72 -0.21 14.81
N ASP A 352 -8.94 -0.09 15.40
CA ASP A 352 -10.03 -1.02 15.11
C ASP A 352 -10.43 -1.01 13.63
N ALA A 353 -10.50 0.18 13.01
CA ALA A 353 -10.81 0.32 11.59
C ALA A 353 -9.69 -0.27 10.72
N LEU A 354 -8.42 0.00 11.06
CA LEU A 354 -7.27 -0.52 10.31
C LEU A 354 -7.18 -2.05 10.42
N VAL A 355 -7.35 -2.61 11.63
CA VAL A 355 -7.37 -4.06 11.83
C VAL A 355 -8.54 -4.72 11.10
N ALA A 356 -9.73 -4.10 11.13
CA ALA A 356 -10.89 -4.61 10.39
C ALA A 356 -10.65 -4.59 8.88
N GLN A 357 -10.14 -3.46 8.35
CA GLN A 357 -9.87 -3.29 6.93
C GLN A 357 -8.78 -4.25 6.43
N SER A 358 -7.70 -4.44 7.19
CA SER A 358 -6.59 -5.34 6.81
C SER A 358 -7.03 -6.79 6.59
N LYS A 359 -8.06 -7.25 7.29
CA LYS A 359 -8.59 -8.62 7.18
C LYS A 359 -9.33 -8.91 5.87
N VAL A 360 -9.78 -7.86 5.18
CA VAL A 360 -10.57 -7.95 3.95
C VAL A 360 -9.80 -7.51 2.71
N VAL A 361 -8.49 -7.33 2.85
CA VAL A 361 -7.59 -7.01 1.73
C VAL A 361 -7.42 -8.22 0.83
N GLU A 362 -7.66 -8.02 -0.46
CA GLU A 362 -7.53 -9.01 -1.51
C GLU A 362 -6.54 -8.54 -2.57
N PRO A 363 -5.92 -9.43 -3.34
CA PRO A 363 -5.23 -9.03 -4.57
C PRO A 363 -6.21 -8.34 -5.52
N LEU A 364 -5.74 -7.34 -6.26
CA LEU A 364 -6.55 -6.72 -7.32
C LEU A 364 -6.86 -7.73 -8.44
N PHE A 365 -5.91 -8.62 -8.73
CA PHE A 365 -6.04 -9.72 -9.66
C PHE A 365 -5.86 -11.04 -8.92
N ALA A 366 -6.85 -11.91 -8.95
CA ALA A 366 -6.83 -13.18 -8.23
C ALA A 366 -5.69 -14.12 -8.68
N GLN A 367 -5.23 -13.98 -9.93
CA GLN A 367 -4.16 -14.76 -10.54
C GLN A 367 -2.76 -14.15 -10.37
N GLY A 368 -2.64 -13.03 -9.63
CA GLY A 368 -1.47 -12.18 -9.58
C GLY A 368 -1.53 -11.05 -10.62
N THR A 369 -0.73 -10.01 -10.40
CA THR A 369 -0.70 -8.84 -11.27
C THR A 369 -0.12 -9.21 -12.63
N PRO A 370 -0.88 -8.99 -13.72
CA PRO A 370 -0.43 -9.40 -15.07
C PRO A 370 0.64 -8.44 -15.62
N THR A 371 1.39 -8.93 -16.62
CA THR A 371 2.45 -8.15 -17.29
C THR A 371 1.95 -6.88 -17.96
N TRP A 372 0.70 -6.87 -18.39
CA TRP A 372 0.04 -5.75 -19.07
C TRP A 372 -0.63 -4.73 -18.10
N TYR A 373 -0.47 -4.90 -16.80
CA TYR A 373 -1.05 -3.99 -15.80
C TYR A 373 -0.74 -2.50 -16.06
N PRO A 374 0.48 -2.08 -16.40
CA PRO A 374 0.77 -0.66 -16.62
C PRO A 374 -0.06 -0.02 -17.73
N GLN A 375 -0.32 -0.78 -18.82
CA GLN A 375 -1.16 -0.31 -19.93
C GLN A 375 -2.64 -0.25 -19.53
N PHE A 376 -3.10 -1.23 -18.76
CA PHE A 376 -4.45 -1.23 -18.18
C PHE A 376 -4.66 -0.01 -17.26
N SER A 377 -3.78 0.21 -16.29
CA SER A 377 -3.90 1.33 -15.37
C SER A 377 -3.86 2.69 -16.09
N SER A 378 -2.98 2.84 -17.07
CA SER A 378 -2.93 4.04 -17.92
C SER A 378 -4.24 4.28 -18.70
N ALA A 379 -4.86 3.22 -19.22
CA ALA A 379 -6.15 3.33 -19.89
C ALA A 379 -7.26 3.71 -18.91
N VAL A 380 -7.24 3.16 -17.68
CA VAL A 380 -8.21 3.48 -16.63
C VAL A 380 -8.14 4.95 -16.24
N ASN A 381 -6.97 5.44 -15.82
CA ASN A 381 -6.84 6.81 -15.34
C ASN A 381 -7.11 7.85 -16.44
N THR A 382 -6.76 7.56 -17.70
CA THR A 382 -7.11 8.38 -18.86
C THR A 382 -8.62 8.41 -19.06
N ALA A 383 -9.31 7.28 -18.94
CA ALA A 383 -10.75 7.18 -19.11
C ALA A 383 -11.49 7.93 -17.99
N ILE A 384 -11.07 7.79 -16.72
CA ILE A 384 -11.62 8.52 -15.57
C ILE A 384 -11.50 10.03 -15.80
N ASN A 385 -10.32 10.51 -16.20
CA ASN A 385 -10.11 11.93 -16.48
C ASN A 385 -10.99 12.42 -17.63
N GLY A 386 -11.15 11.63 -18.70
CA GLY A 386 -12.02 11.93 -19.82
C GLY A 386 -13.51 12.04 -19.43
N VAL A 387 -13.97 11.12 -18.58
CA VAL A 387 -15.35 11.19 -18.01
C VAL A 387 -15.51 12.41 -17.12
N ALA A 388 -14.55 12.66 -16.22
CA ALA A 388 -14.59 13.80 -15.31
C ALA A 388 -14.63 15.16 -16.05
N LYS A 389 -13.94 15.25 -17.19
CA LYS A 389 -13.96 16.44 -18.07
C LYS A 389 -15.16 16.50 -19.03
N GLY A 390 -16.04 15.50 -19.00
CA GLY A 390 -17.19 15.41 -19.92
C GLY A 390 -16.80 15.17 -21.38
N GLN A 391 -15.60 14.67 -21.64
CA GLN A 391 -15.10 14.39 -22.99
C GLN A 391 -15.61 13.06 -23.54
N ILE A 392 -15.86 12.09 -22.66
CA ILE A 392 -16.42 10.77 -22.98
C ILE A 392 -17.48 10.37 -21.97
N THR A 393 -18.39 9.50 -22.36
CA THR A 393 -19.37 8.88 -21.45
C THR A 393 -18.76 7.73 -20.66
N VAL A 394 -19.45 7.27 -19.59
CA VAL A 394 -19.04 6.07 -18.84
C VAL A 394 -19.00 4.84 -19.76
N ASP A 395 -20.00 4.67 -20.66
CA ASP A 395 -19.99 3.56 -21.63
C ASP A 395 -18.73 3.58 -22.52
N GLN A 396 -18.39 4.76 -23.03
CA GLN A 396 -17.18 4.93 -23.85
C GLN A 396 -15.91 4.65 -23.04
N ALA A 397 -15.85 5.09 -21.77
CA ALA A 397 -14.75 4.84 -20.87
C ALA A 397 -14.54 3.33 -20.65
N MET A 398 -15.61 2.60 -20.30
CA MET A 398 -15.55 1.15 -20.10
C MET A 398 -15.05 0.41 -21.35
N GLN A 399 -15.58 0.80 -22.52
CA GLN A 399 -15.15 0.19 -23.77
C GLN A 399 -13.68 0.52 -24.14
N ASN A 400 -13.24 1.76 -23.90
CA ASN A 400 -11.87 2.19 -24.13
C ASN A 400 -10.88 1.41 -23.26
N ILE A 401 -11.20 1.24 -21.97
CA ILE A 401 -10.40 0.45 -21.03
C ILE A 401 -10.30 -1.00 -21.52
N ALA A 402 -11.42 -1.63 -21.87
CA ALA A 402 -11.43 -3.01 -22.32
C ALA A 402 -10.61 -3.22 -23.61
N ASN A 403 -10.78 -2.31 -24.59
CA ASN A 403 -10.05 -2.37 -25.86
C ASN A 403 -8.54 -2.21 -25.67
N ALA A 404 -8.11 -1.24 -24.83
CA ALA A 404 -6.71 -1.03 -24.50
C ALA A 404 -6.11 -2.24 -23.78
N THR A 405 -6.85 -2.83 -22.85
CA THR A 405 -6.46 -4.02 -22.12
C THR A 405 -6.30 -5.22 -23.06
N GLN A 406 -7.29 -5.47 -23.92
CA GLN A 406 -7.23 -6.57 -24.90
C GLN A 406 -6.04 -6.43 -25.84
N LYS A 407 -5.73 -5.19 -26.27
CA LYS A 407 -4.54 -4.94 -27.10
C LYS A 407 -3.25 -5.24 -26.34
N ALA A 408 -3.16 -4.85 -25.04
CA ALA A 408 -1.97 -5.09 -24.22
C ALA A 408 -1.75 -6.59 -23.92
N MET A 409 -2.82 -7.38 -23.79
CA MET A 409 -2.76 -8.83 -23.59
C MET A 409 -2.17 -9.58 -24.81
N THR A 410 -2.21 -8.99 -26.00
CA THR A 410 -1.75 -9.63 -27.25
C THR A 410 -0.35 -9.17 -27.68
N GLN A 411 0.28 -8.28 -26.92
CA GLN A 411 1.66 -7.80 -27.12
C GLN A 411 2.67 -8.53 -26.24
#